data_e95c4e5a5b99b6dd5f6e8edb19a638b2
#
_entry.id   e95c4e5a5b99b6dd5f6e8edb19a638b2
#
_cell.length_a   1.000
_cell.length_b   1.000
_cell.length_c   1.000
_cell.angle_alpha   90.00
_cell.angle_beta   90.00
_cell.angle_gamma   90.00
#
_symmetry.space_group_name_H-M   'P 1'
#
loop_
_entity.id
_entity.type
_entity.pdbx_description
1 polymer ?
#
loop_
_entity_poly.entity_id
_entity_poly.type
_entity_poly.pdbx_seq_one_letter_code
_entity_poly.pdbx_strand_id
1 'polypeptide(L)'
;MCQLNKSGADFAHIPGVTAMTDVTGFGLLGHLSEICQGSGVQATLHFSAIPRLPAVEEYIAAGCVPGGTGRNFDSYGHLIGKMSDLQKNLLCDPQTSGGLLLAVLPQAEAQVQEIAAQQGITLSAIGELNVTDNSRALIEITE
;
A
#
# COMPACT_ATOMS: atom_id res chain seq x y z
N MET A 1 -7.95 14.83 1.04
CA MET A 1 -6.74 15.66 0.91
C MET A 1 -6.49 16.61 2.11
N CYS A 2 -7.48 16.87 2.97
CA CYS A 2 -7.28 17.77 4.11
C CYS A 2 -6.74 17.09 5.39
N GLN A 3 -6.71 15.76 5.43
CA GLN A 3 -6.11 15.01 6.53
C GLN A 3 -4.60 14.94 6.33
N LEU A 4 -3.84 15.39 7.34
CA LEU A 4 -2.38 15.37 7.30
C LEU A 4 -1.85 14.01 7.77
N ASN A 5 -0.69 13.59 7.25
CA ASN A 5 0.05 12.41 7.71
C ASN A 5 0.78 12.64 9.06
N LYS A 6 0.25 13.53 9.90
CA LYS A 6 0.85 13.91 11.19
C LYS A 6 1.01 12.72 12.14
N SER A 7 0.09 11.75 12.08
CA SER A 7 0.14 10.52 12.87
C SER A 7 1.38 9.68 12.60
N GLY A 8 2.03 9.85 11.44
CA GLY A 8 3.30 9.19 11.12
C GLY A 8 4.39 9.45 12.16
N ALA A 9 4.42 10.66 12.75
CA ALA A 9 5.38 10.98 13.79
C ALA A 9 5.18 10.11 15.05
N ASP A 10 3.94 9.81 15.41
CA ASP A 10 3.61 8.97 16.56
C ASP A 10 3.90 7.50 16.26
N PHE A 11 3.55 7.03 15.06
CA PHE A 11 3.85 5.66 14.62
C PHE A 11 5.35 5.37 14.55
N ALA A 12 6.16 6.34 14.14
CA ALA A 12 7.61 6.19 14.06
C ALA A 12 8.30 5.90 15.42
N HIS A 13 7.63 6.20 16.53
CA HIS A 13 8.14 5.94 17.87
C HIS A 13 7.71 4.58 18.44
N ILE A 14 6.88 3.80 17.71
CA ILE A 14 6.42 2.50 18.17
C ILE A 14 7.49 1.44 17.86
N PRO A 15 8.06 0.77 18.88
CA PRO A 15 8.93 -0.38 18.64
C PRO A 15 8.16 -1.46 17.87
N GLY A 16 8.64 -1.81 16.67
CA GLY A 16 7.98 -2.77 15.80
C GLY A 16 7.30 -2.18 14.57
N VAL A 17 7.23 -0.85 14.43
CA VAL A 17 7.06 -0.21 13.12
C VAL A 17 8.43 -0.21 12.44
N THR A 18 8.61 -1.06 11.44
CA THR A 18 9.91 -1.34 10.82
C THR A 18 10.18 -0.56 9.55
N ALA A 19 9.11 -0.14 8.86
CA ALA A 19 9.18 0.78 7.74
C ALA A 19 7.89 1.60 7.64
N MET A 20 8.00 2.80 7.09
CA MET A 20 6.87 3.68 6.84
C MET A 20 7.19 4.60 5.65
N THR A 21 6.20 4.83 4.81
CA THR A 21 6.25 5.81 3.72
C THR A 21 4.89 6.43 3.51
N ASP A 22 4.84 7.62 2.93
CA ASP A 22 3.61 8.16 2.35
C ASP A 22 3.40 7.59 0.95
N VAL A 23 2.15 7.33 0.61
CA VAL A 23 1.77 6.84 -0.72
C VAL A 23 1.50 8.04 -1.62
N THR A 24 2.34 8.22 -2.63
CA THR A 24 2.31 9.37 -3.53
C THR A 24 2.32 8.94 -5.01
N GLY A 25 3.09 9.60 -5.84
CA GLY A 25 3.04 9.50 -7.30
C GLY A 25 3.34 8.13 -7.91
N PHE A 26 4.01 7.23 -7.20
CA PHE A 26 4.26 5.86 -7.67
C PHE A 26 3.12 4.87 -7.36
N GLY A 27 2.07 5.33 -6.68
CA GLY A 27 0.97 4.48 -6.27
C GLY A 27 1.35 3.49 -5.16
N LEU A 28 0.37 2.72 -4.68
CA LEU A 28 0.60 1.78 -3.57
C LEU A 28 1.67 0.73 -3.91
N LEU A 29 1.60 0.14 -5.11
CA LEU A 29 2.54 -0.92 -5.51
C LEU A 29 3.97 -0.41 -5.67
N GLY A 30 4.17 0.82 -6.16
CA GLY A 30 5.50 1.40 -6.29
C GLY A 30 6.15 1.57 -4.93
N HIS A 31 5.47 2.21 -3.98
CA HIS A 31 6.01 2.43 -2.63
C HIS A 31 6.19 1.13 -1.84
N LEU A 32 5.28 0.16 -1.99
CA LEU A 32 5.46 -1.16 -1.39
C LEU A 32 6.65 -1.92 -2.00
N SER A 33 6.89 -1.79 -3.31
CA SER A 33 8.06 -2.38 -3.97
C SER A 33 9.37 -1.85 -3.39
N GLU A 34 9.44 -0.54 -3.11
CA GLU A 34 10.62 0.08 -2.47
C GLU A 34 10.86 -0.48 -1.06
N ILE A 35 9.80 -0.63 -0.26
CA ILE A 35 9.90 -1.25 1.08
C ILE A 35 10.40 -2.70 0.95
N CYS A 36 9.81 -3.48 0.06
CA CYS A 36 10.16 -4.89 -0.12
C CYS A 36 11.61 -5.07 -0.58
N GLN A 37 12.03 -4.31 -1.58
CA GLN A 37 13.42 -4.38 -2.10
C GLN A 37 14.44 -3.91 -1.05
N GLY A 38 14.16 -2.80 -0.38
CA GLY A 38 15.05 -2.24 0.63
C GLY A 38 15.21 -3.12 1.87
N SER A 39 14.20 -3.91 2.19
CA SER A 39 14.17 -4.79 3.37
C SER A 39 14.45 -6.27 3.06
N GLY A 40 14.56 -6.65 1.78
CA GLY A 40 14.76 -8.05 1.38
C GLY A 40 13.58 -8.95 1.72
N VAL A 41 12.35 -8.46 1.59
CA VAL A 41 11.10 -9.18 1.87
C VAL A 41 10.18 -9.21 0.66
N GLN A 42 9.16 -10.07 0.70
CA GLN A 42 8.07 -10.13 -0.26
C GLN A 42 6.77 -9.75 0.42
N ALA A 43 5.82 -9.24 -0.36
CA ALA A 43 4.49 -8.88 0.13
C ALA A 43 3.39 -9.74 -0.49
N THR A 44 2.36 -10.03 0.31
CA THR A 44 1.05 -10.47 -0.18
C THR A 44 0.03 -9.42 0.18
N LEU A 45 -0.62 -8.83 -0.81
CA LEU A 45 -1.70 -7.85 -0.62
C LEU A 45 -3.06 -8.51 -0.76
N HIS A 46 -3.97 -8.20 0.15
CA HIS A 46 -5.39 -8.57 0.08
C HIS A 46 -6.17 -7.42 -0.56
N PHE A 47 -6.54 -7.57 -1.83
CA PHE A 47 -7.16 -6.50 -2.60
C PHE A 47 -8.44 -5.97 -1.97
N SER A 48 -9.27 -6.86 -1.42
CA SER A 48 -10.51 -6.48 -0.74
C SER A 48 -10.29 -5.67 0.55
N ALA A 49 -9.13 -5.79 1.20
CA ALA A 49 -8.80 -5.07 2.43
C ALA A 49 -8.24 -3.66 2.18
N ILE A 50 -7.88 -3.31 0.94
CA ILE A 50 -7.30 -2.01 0.60
C ILE A 50 -8.38 -0.92 0.64
N PRO A 51 -8.21 0.14 1.46
CA PRO A 51 -9.17 1.23 1.54
C PRO A 51 -9.31 1.95 0.19
N ARG A 52 -10.55 2.28 -0.18
CA ARG A 52 -10.87 2.93 -1.46
C ARG A 52 -11.79 4.11 -1.25
N LEU A 53 -11.65 5.11 -2.08
CA LEU A 53 -12.63 6.18 -2.16
C LEU A 53 -13.95 5.65 -2.75
N PRO A 54 -15.10 6.19 -2.32
CA PRO A 54 -16.39 5.83 -2.91
C PRO A 54 -16.39 6.00 -4.43
N ALA A 55 -17.05 5.10 -5.14
CA ALA A 55 -17.23 5.14 -6.60
C ALA A 55 -15.93 5.07 -7.45
N VAL A 56 -14.75 4.81 -6.87
CA VAL A 56 -13.49 4.76 -7.63
C VAL A 56 -13.53 3.69 -8.73
N GLU A 57 -14.14 2.56 -8.47
CA GLU A 57 -14.25 1.46 -9.44
C GLU A 57 -15.16 1.83 -10.62
N GLU A 58 -16.24 2.59 -10.35
CA GLU A 58 -17.14 3.12 -11.38
C GLU A 58 -16.41 4.11 -12.29
N TYR A 59 -15.56 4.99 -11.72
CA TYR A 59 -14.75 5.91 -12.51
C TYR A 59 -13.69 5.17 -13.34
N ILE A 60 -13.04 4.15 -12.79
CA ILE A 60 -12.09 3.31 -13.53
C ILE A 60 -12.82 2.61 -14.70
N ALA A 61 -13.99 2.03 -14.46
CA ALA A 61 -14.81 1.40 -15.50
C ALA A 61 -15.24 2.38 -16.59
N ALA A 62 -15.46 3.65 -16.25
CA ALA A 62 -15.74 4.73 -17.19
C ALA A 62 -14.48 5.25 -17.94
N GLY A 63 -13.31 4.66 -17.70
CA GLY A 63 -12.05 5.04 -18.33
C GLY A 63 -11.35 6.25 -17.69
N CYS A 64 -11.78 6.67 -16.50
CA CYS A 64 -11.13 7.76 -15.75
C CYS A 64 -9.86 7.25 -15.05
N VAL A 65 -8.82 6.94 -15.83
CA VAL A 65 -7.54 6.46 -15.35
C VAL A 65 -6.44 7.45 -15.70
N PRO A 66 -5.65 7.95 -14.73
CA PRO A 66 -4.57 8.87 -15.01
C PRO A 66 -3.49 8.25 -15.91
N GLY A 67 -2.92 9.03 -16.82
CA GLY A 67 -1.83 8.56 -17.69
C GLY A 67 -0.56 8.14 -16.93
N GLY A 68 -0.42 8.54 -15.67
CA GLY A 68 0.64 8.12 -14.77
C GLY A 68 0.56 6.64 -14.39
N THR A 69 -0.64 6.07 -14.31
CA THR A 69 -0.88 4.68 -13.93
C THR A 69 -0.16 3.69 -14.86
N GLY A 70 -0.25 3.91 -16.17
CA GLY A 70 0.47 3.09 -17.15
C GLY A 70 1.99 3.20 -16.99
N ARG A 71 2.53 4.42 -16.86
CA ARG A 71 3.97 4.64 -16.65
C ARG A 71 4.49 4.01 -15.36
N ASN A 72 3.71 4.07 -14.29
CA ASN A 72 4.01 3.39 -13.03
C ASN A 72 4.13 1.88 -13.24
N PHE A 73 3.12 1.28 -13.87
CA PHE A 73 3.13 -0.15 -14.15
C PHE A 73 4.30 -0.56 -15.08
N ASP A 74 4.60 0.21 -16.12
CA ASP A 74 5.74 -0.05 -17.00
C ASP A 74 7.07 -0.02 -16.24
N SER A 75 7.19 0.78 -15.19
CA SER A 75 8.40 0.92 -14.38
C SER A 75 8.68 -0.29 -13.48
N TYR A 76 7.66 -0.77 -12.75
CA TYR A 76 7.86 -1.80 -11.73
C TYR A 76 6.91 -3.01 -11.85
N GLY A 77 6.04 -3.06 -12.85
CA GLY A 77 5.07 -4.15 -13.02
C GLY A 77 5.71 -5.53 -13.18
N HIS A 78 6.97 -5.58 -13.63
CA HIS A 78 7.76 -6.82 -13.72
C HIS A 78 8.07 -7.46 -12.35
N LEU A 79 7.90 -6.72 -11.26
CA LEU A 79 8.08 -7.19 -9.87
C LEU A 79 6.78 -7.76 -9.27
N ILE A 80 5.65 -7.55 -9.94
CA ILE A 80 4.32 -7.80 -9.41
C ILE A 80 3.74 -9.07 -10.03
N GLY A 81 3.08 -9.87 -9.21
CA GLY A 81 2.34 -11.05 -9.65
C GLY A 81 1.18 -10.73 -10.58
N LYS A 82 0.44 -11.75 -10.98
CA LYS A 82 -0.72 -11.57 -11.86
C LYS A 82 -1.78 -10.72 -11.19
N MET A 83 -2.36 -9.78 -11.95
CA MET A 83 -3.44 -8.92 -11.50
C MET A 83 -4.41 -8.61 -12.63
N SER A 84 -5.64 -8.24 -12.27
CA SER A 84 -6.65 -7.73 -13.19
C SER A 84 -6.35 -6.29 -13.60
N ASP A 85 -7.00 -5.82 -14.68
CA ASP A 85 -6.89 -4.41 -15.07
C ASP A 85 -7.44 -3.45 -14.01
N LEU A 86 -8.48 -3.85 -13.28
CA LEU A 86 -9.00 -3.08 -12.15
C LEU A 86 -7.94 -2.93 -11.05
N GLN A 87 -7.32 -4.03 -10.63
CA GLN A 87 -6.25 -4.02 -9.63
C GLN A 87 -5.08 -3.15 -10.08
N LYS A 88 -4.62 -3.30 -11.33
CA LYS A 88 -3.58 -2.47 -11.91
C LYS A 88 -3.94 -0.97 -11.85
N ASN A 89 -5.12 -0.63 -12.33
CA ASN A 89 -5.55 0.77 -12.43
C ASN A 89 -5.73 1.42 -11.05
N LEU A 90 -6.13 0.66 -10.04
CA LEU A 90 -6.27 1.14 -8.67
C LEU A 90 -4.92 1.25 -7.95
N LEU A 91 -4.09 0.20 -8.03
CA LEU A 91 -2.91 0.07 -7.18
C LEU A 91 -1.66 0.77 -7.74
N CYS A 92 -1.63 1.03 -9.06
CA CYS A 92 -0.59 1.83 -9.72
C CYS A 92 -1.00 3.30 -9.89
N ASP A 93 -2.19 3.71 -9.39
CA ASP A 93 -2.69 5.07 -9.52
C ASP A 93 -1.78 6.06 -8.79
N PRO A 94 -1.28 7.12 -9.48
CA PRO A 94 -0.49 8.15 -8.82
C PRO A 94 -1.36 8.95 -7.84
N GLN A 95 -1.04 8.87 -6.55
CA GLN A 95 -1.81 9.48 -5.48
C GLN A 95 -1.30 10.88 -5.15
N THR A 96 -2.21 11.83 -4.94
CA THR A 96 -1.87 13.15 -4.38
C THR A 96 -1.79 13.09 -2.85
N SER A 97 -2.58 12.23 -2.23
CA SER A 97 -2.69 12.11 -0.78
C SER A 97 -3.20 10.71 -0.43
N GLY A 98 -2.37 9.71 -0.69
CA GLY A 98 -2.70 8.29 -0.51
C GLY A 98 -2.59 7.80 0.93
N GLY A 99 -2.18 8.66 1.86
CA GLY A 99 -2.00 8.29 3.26
C GLY A 99 -0.65 7.65 3.53
N LEU A 100 -0.57 6.92 4.63
CA LEU A 100 0.65 6.23 5.10
C LEU A 100 0.55 4.73 4.86
N LEU A 101 1.66 4.15 4.41
CA LEU A 101 1.90 2.72 4.36
C LEU A 101 2.90 2.35 5.45
N LEU A 102 2.52 1.44 6.34
CA LEU A 102 3.35 0.99 7.46
C LEU A 102 3.63 -0.50 7.35
N ALA A 103 4.87 -0.89 7.64
CA ALA A 103 5.26 -2.27 7.91
C ALA A 103 5.39 -2.43 9.43
N VAL A 104 4.60 -3.36 9.99
CA VAL A 104 4.44 -3.50 11.43
C VAL A 104 4.67 -4.96 11.82
N LEU A 105 5.48 -5.19 12.85
CA LEU A 105 5.63 -6.52 13.43
C LEU A 105 4.31 -6.94 14.12
N PRO A 106 3.91 -8.22 14.08
CA PRO A 106 2.63 -8.69 14.63
C PRO A 106 2.40 -8.29 16.09
N GLN A 107 3.45 -8.27 16.92
CA GLN A 107 3.33 -7.88 18.32
C GLN A 107 3.08 -6.39 18.56
N ALA A 108 3.30 -5.53 17.55
CA ALA A 108 3.07 -4.09 17.64
C ALA A 108 1.75 -3.65 16.99
N GLU A 109 1.05 -4.54 16.30
CA GLU A 109 -0.18 -4.22 15.56
C GLU A 109 -1.24 -3.60 16.47
N ALA A 110 -1.50 -4.19 17.63
CA ALA A 110 -2.50 -3.69 18.57
C ALA A 110 -2.17 -2.25 19.04
N GLN A 111 -0.90 -1.95 19.30
CA GLN A 111 -0.47 -0.61 19.72
C GLN A 111 -0.63 0.41 18.59
N VAL A 112 -0.31 0.03 17.35
CA VAL A 112 -0.51 0.89 16.16
C VAL A 112 -1.99 1.19 15.98
N GLN A 113 -2.86 0.19 16.07
CA GLN A 113 -4.30 0.35 15.96
C GLN A 113 -4.88 1.24 17.07
N GLU A 114 -4.41 1.10 18.32
CA GLU A 114 -4.82 1.94 19.45
C GLU A 114 -4.47 3.41 19.22
N ILE A 115 -3.23 3.71 18.84
CA ILE A 115 -2.78 5.08 18.56
C ILE A 115 -3.55 5.68 17.37
N ALA A 116 -3.80 4.90 16.32
CA ALA A 116 -4.63 5.35 15.22
C ALA A 116 -6.06 5.68 15.65
N ALA A 117 -6.68 4.81 16.46
CA ALA A 117 -8.04 5.03 16.98
C ALA A 117 -8.15 6.29 17.84
N GLN A 118 -7.14 6.58 18.68
CA GLN A 118 -7.08 7.82 19.48
C GLN A 118 -7.06 9.08 18.59
N GLN A 119 -6.62 8.96 17.35
CA GLN A 119 -6.58 10.04 16.35
C GLN A 119 -7.78 9.99 15.37
N GLY A 120 -8.76 9.13 15.64
CA GLY A 120 -9.95 8.95 14.79
C GLY A 120 -9.65 8.26 13.46
N ILE A 121 -8.54 7.51 13.36
CA ILE A 121 -8.14 6.75 12.20
C ILE A 121 -8.46 5.27 12.43
N THR A 122 -9.21 4.66 11.52
CA THR A 122 -9.42 3.21 11.51
C THR A 122 -8.37 2.58 10.60
N LEU A 123 -7.55 1.69 11.17
CA LEU A 123 -6.55 0.93 10.42
C LEU A 123 -6.92 -0.55 10.39
N SER A 124 -6.65 -1.18 9.26
CA SER A 124 -6.68 -2.63 9.09
C SER A 124 -5.44 -3.07 8.31
N ALA A 125 -4.99 -4.29 8.57
CA ALA A 125 -3.94 -4.89 7.75
C ALA A 125 -4.47 -5.08 6.32
N ILE A 126 -3.70 -4.62 5.35
CA ILE A 126 -4.01 -4.76 3.91
C ILE A 126 -3.22 -5.90 3.27
N GLY A 127 -2.38 -6.58 4.03
CA GLY A 127 -1.54 -7.67 3.58
C GLY A 127 -0.47 -8.01 4.59
N GLU A 128 0.47 -8.83 4.19
CA GLU A 128 1.57 -9.31 5.03
C GLU A 128 2.91 -9.28 4.29
N LEU A 129 3.99 -9.14 5.05
CA LEU A 129 5.36 -9.23 4.58
C LEU A 129 5.98 -10.55 5.03
N ASN A 130 6.63 -11.24 4.11
CA ASN A 130 7.24 -12.54 4.33
C ASN A 130 8.71 -12.54 3.90
N VAL A 131 9.47 -13.49 4.38
CA VAL A 131 10.84 -13.72 3.90
C VAL A 131 10.82 -14.00 2.41
N THR A 132 11.76 -13.40 1.68
CA THR A 132 11.85 -13.56 0.23
C THR A 132 12.02 -15.03 -0.16
N ASP A 133 11.11 -15.49 -1.00
CA ASP A 133 11.20 -16.75 -1.75
C ASP A 133 11.37 -16.39 -3.23
N ASN A 134 12.58 -16.56 -3.76
CA ASN A 134 12.92 -16.19 -5.15
C ASN A 134 12.08 -16.92 -6.23
N SER A 135 11.17 -17.82 -5.84
CA SER A 135 10.25 -18.51 -6.73
C SER A 135 8.99 -17.70 -7.06
N ARG A 136 8.74 -16.58 -6.37
CA ARG A 136 7.52 -15.77 -6.49
C ARG A 136 7.83 -14.35 -6.92
N ALA A 137 6.81 -13.62 -7.36
CA ALA A 137 6.90 -12.18 -7.55
C ALA A 137 7.20 -11.46 -6.22
N LEU A 138 7.77 -10.25 -6.31
CA LEU A 138 8.06 -9.44 -5.13
C LEU A 138 6.78 -9.07 -4.36
N ILE A 139 5.69 -8.82 -5.10
CA ILE A 139 4.36 -8.56 -4.53
C ILE A 139 3.35 -9.46 -5.22
N GLU A 140 2.64 -10.26 -4.44
CA GLU A 140 1.48 -11.02 -4.88
C GLU A 140 0.19 -10.31 -4.45
N ILE A 141 -0.85 -10.40 -5.29
CA ILE A 141 -2.17 -9.81 -5.00
C ILE A 141 -3.18 -10.94 -4.93
N THR A 142 -3.89 -11.02 -3.82
CA THR A 142 -5.00 -11.95 -3.59
C THR A 142 -6.32 -11.20 -3.52
N GLU A 143 -7.45 -11.92 -3.56
CA GLU A 143 -8.78 -11.32 -3.43
C GLU A 143 -9.03 -10.70 -2.04
#